data_f051cc653f002279dee7bd385a5c2c99
#
_entry.id   f051cc653f002279dee7bd385a5c2c99
#
_cell.length_a   1.000
_cell.length_b   1.000
_cell.length_c   1.000
_cell.angle_alpha   90.00
_cell.angle_beta   90.00
_cell.angle_gamma   90.00
#
_symmetry.space_group_name_H-M   'P 1'
#
loop_
_entity.id
_entity.type
_entity.pdbx_description
1 polymer ?
#
loop_
_entity_poly.entity_id
_entity_poly.type
_entity_poly.pdbx_seq_one_letter_code
_entity_poly.pdbx_strand_id
1 'polypeptide(L)'
;MKAARRVLAIANQKGGVGKTTTAVNLSAALADMGERVLLVDVDPQGNATTGVGVDKQAVERCIYDVLLKSATIDDVERPTAVDRLSVAPATLNLAGAEVELVAALSREQRLRSALDPVRDRYDRIIIDCPPSLGLLTLNGLAAADALVIPIQAEYYALEGLGQLTRVIDLVRTHLNPAIAILGVLITMYDGRTNLAVQVVDEVVRYFPGLVFETRIPRNIRLSEAPSFGAPIARFDPKSKGAAAYAALAEEVSRR
;
A
#
# COMPACT_ATOMS: atom_id res chain seq x y z
N MET A 1 1.01 -24.30 -10.21
CA MET A 1 1.11 -23.35 -9.08
C MET A 1 1.03 -21.95 -9.67
N LYS A 2 0.05 -21.13 -9.28
CA LYS A 2 0.09 -19.69 -9.60
C LYS A 2 1.35 -19.12 -8.95
N ALA A 3 2.18 -18.38 -9.71
CA ALA A 3 3.31 -17.67 -9.14
C ALA A 3 2.78 -16.80 -7.97
N ALA A 4 3.34 -16.95 -6.78
CA ALA A 4 2.92 -16.18 -5.63
C ALA A 4 3.09 -14.69 -5.96
N ARG A 5 2.03 -13.90 -5.85
CA ARG A 5 2.05 -12.45 -6.06
C ARG A 5 2.78 -11.83 -4.87
N ARG A 6 4.06 -11.55 -5.05
CA ARG A 6 4.93 -11.09 -3.97
C ARG A 6 4.86 -9.58 -3.74
N VAL A 7 4.72 -8.79 -4.81
CA VAL A 7 4.71 -7.32 -4.73
C VAL A 7 3.29 -6.80 -4.88
N LEU A 8 2.77 -6.16 -3.82
CA LEU A 8 1.42 -5.62 -3.75
C LEU A 8 1.49 -4.10 -3.63
N ALA A 9 0.91 -3.36 -4.57
CA ALA A 9 0.70 -1.93 -4.42
C ALA A 9 -0.64 -1.64 -3.73
N ILE A 10 -0.65 -0.69 -2.80
CA ILE A 10 -1.86 -0.18 -2.17
C ILE A 10 -2.11 1.20 -2.76
N ALA A 11 -3.05 1.32 -3.68
CA ALA A 11 -3.28 2.57 -4.39
C ALA A 11 -4.76 2.93 -4.55
N ASN A 12 -5.03 4.21 -4.46
CA ASN A 12 -6.29 4.85 -4.82
C ASN A 12 -6.01 6.36 -4.96
N GLN A 13 -6.62 7.00 -5.96
CA GLN A 13 -6.48 8.43 -6.20
C GLN A 13 -7.08 9.29 -5.08
N LYS A 14 -8.14 8.81 -4.42
CA LYS A 14 -8.81 9.54 -3.34
C LYS A 14 -7.94 9.56 -2.09
N GLY A 15 -7.71 10.75 -1.54
CA GLY A 15 -7.09 10.92 -0.22
C GLY A 15 -7.98 10.39 0.91
N GLY A 16 -7.39 9.94 2.02
CA GLY A 16 -8.13 9.57 3.22
C GLY A 16 -8.89 8.24 3.18
N VAL A 17 -8.75 7.42 2.11
CA VAL A 17 -9.45 6.12 2.00
C VAL A 17 -8.77 4.98 2.76
N GLY A 18 -7.71 5.25 3.51
CA GLY A 18 -7.00 4.24 4.31
C GLY A 18 -5.91 3.47 3.56
N LYS A 19 -5.28 4.04 2.52
CA LYS A 19 -4.13 3.43 1.82
C LYS A 19 -3.00 3.10 2.78
N THR A 20 -2.41 4.11 3.38
CA THR A 20 -1.29 3.98 4.33
C THR A 20 -1.67 3.13 5.54
N THR A 21 -2.88 3.33 6.09
CA THR A 21 -3.39 2.48 7.18
C THR A 21 -3.43 1.01 6.76
N THR A 22 -3.85 0.73 5.52
CA THR A 22 -3.87 -0.63 4.99
C THR A 22 -2.46 -1.16 4.75
N ALA A 23 -1.57 -0.37 4.14
CA ALA A 23 -0.18 -0.78 3.90
C ALA A 23 0.54 -1.15 5.20
N VAL A 24 0.48 -0.30 6.22
CA VAL A 24 1.10 -0.52 7.53
C VAL A 24 0.53 -1.76 8.22
N ASN A 25 -0.79 -1.83 8.35
CA ASN A 25 -1.42 -2.87 9.16
C ASN A 25 -1.47 -4.23 8.47
N LEU A 26 -1.61 -4.27 7.14
CA LEU A 26 -1.49 -5.50 6.36
C LEU A 26 -0.06 -6.04 6.43
N SER A 27 0.97 -5.17 6.28
CA SER A 27 2.37 -5.57 6.41
C SER A 27 2.66 -6.18 7.77
N ALA A 28 2.20 -5.54 8.85
CA ALA A 28 2.37 -6.05 10.20
C ALA A 28 1.64 -7.38 10.42
N ALA A 29 0.41 -7.52 9.93
CA ALA A 29 -0.36 -8.74 10.07
C ALA A 29 0.24 -9.92 9.28
N LEU A 30 0.77 -9.69 8.07
CA LEU A 30 1.50 -10.71 7.29
C LEU A 30 2.79 -11.13 8.01
N ALA A 31 3.53 -10.17 8.59
CA ALA A 31 4.72 -10.46 9.39
C ALA A 31 4.39 -11.29 10.65
N ASP A 32 3.26 -11.01 11.32
CA ASP A 32 2.75 -11.80 12.44
C ASP A 32 2.36 -13.23 12.04
N MET A 33 2.00 -13.46 10.77
CA MET A 33 1.79 -14.79 10.18
C MET A 33 3.12 -15.51 9.84
N GLY A 34 4.27 -14.86 10.06
CA GLY A 34 5.60 -15.43 9.83
C GLY A 34 6.23 -15.09 8.48
N GLU A 35 5.57 -14.29 7.63
CA GLU A 35 6.13 -13.83 6.36
C GLU A 35 7.23 -12.78 6.60
N ARG A 36 8.28 -12.78 5.77
CA ARG A 36 9.28 -11.69 5.70
C ARG A 36 8.71 -10.60 4.81
N VAL A 37 8.44 -9.44 5.36
CA VAL A 37 7.73 -8.35 4.68
C VAL A 37 8.63 -7.12 4.56
N LEU A 38 8.70 -6.55 3.35
CA LEU A 38 9.23 -5.21 3.10
C LEU A 38 8.08 -4.26 2.83
N LEU A 39 7.93 -3.24 3.65
CA LEU A 39 7.05 -2.10 3.39
C LEU A 39 7.86 -1.03 2.64
N VAL A 40 7.39 -0.62 1.46
CA VAL A 40 8.02 0.44 0.65
C VAL A 40 7.11 1.66 0.68
N ASP A 41 7.55 2.72 1.30
CA ASP A 41 6.80 3.97 1.38
C ASP A 41 7.17 4.86 0.18
N VAL A 42 6.23 5.09 -0.75
CA VAL A 42 6.45 5.98 -1.89
C VAL A 42 5.58 7.24 -1.82
N ASP A 43 5.02 7.54 -0.63
CA ASP A 43 4.36 8.80 -0.36
C ASP A 43 5.35 9.81 0.28
N PRO A 44 5.56 11.00 -0.30
CA PRO A 44 6.42 12.04 0.27
C PRO A 44 6.06 12.44 1.70
N GLN A 45 4.82 12.19 2.13
CA GLN A 45 4.41 12.46 3.51
C GLN A 45 5.08 11.51 4.53
N GLY A 46 5.59 10.34 4.11
CA GLY A 46 6.28 9.40 4.98
C GLY A 46 5.41 8.83 6.10
N ASN A 47 4.10 8.69 5.85
CA ASN A 47 3.16 8.25 6.88
C ASN A 47 3.26 6.75 7.16
N ALA A 48 3.59 5.93 6.15
CA ALA A 48 3.85 4.51 6.36
C ALA A 48 5.14 4.30 7.17
N THR A 49 6.18 5.08 6.88
CA THR A 49 7.44 5.13 7.61
C THR A 49 7.21 5.39 9.09
N THR A 50 6.50 6.48 9.42
CA THR A 50 6.17 6.82 10.81
C THR A 50 5.25 5.77 11.44
N GLY A 51 4.29 5.24 10.68
CA GLY A 51 3.32 4.25 11.16
C GLY A 51 3.92 2.91 11.61
N VAL A 52 5.16 2.62 11.23
CA VAL A 52 5.92 1.44 11.70
C VAL A 52 7.04 1.79 12.68
N GLY A 53 7.05 3.01 13.20
CA GLY A 53 7.94 3.45 14.27
C GLY A 53 9.30 3.99 13.80
N VAL A 54 9.50 4.24 12.52
CA VAL A 54 10.74 4.85 12.02
C VAL A 54 10.61 6.37 12.02
N ASP A 55 11.54 7.05 12.70
CA ASP A 55 11.61 8.51 12.70
C ASP A 55 12.15 9.01 11.37
N LYS A 56 11.28 9.56 10.54
CA LYS A 56 11.63 10.09 9.22
C LYS A 56 12.59 11.28 9.25
N GLN A 57 12.74 11.96 10.41
CA GLN A 57 13.72 13.04 10.58
C GLN A 57 15.15 12.50 10.77
N ALA A 58 15.28 11.29 11.28
CA ALA A 58 16.57 10.61 11.45
C ALA A 58 16.98 9.78 10.22
N VAL A 59 16.17 9.77 9.15
CA VAL A 59 16.47 9.03 7.92
C VAL A 59 17.39 9.86 7.02
N GLU A 60 18.62 9.41 6.85
CA GLU A 60 19.61 10.06 5.97
C GLU A 60 19.39 9.72 4.49
N ARG A 61 19.08 8.45 4.19
CA ARG A 61 18.79 7.94 2.84
C ARG A 61 17.45 7.23 2.83
N CYS A 62 16.68 7.47 1.79
CA CYS A 62 15.31 6.99 1.67
C CYS A 62 14.99 6.53 0.24
N ILE A 63 13.74 6.21 -0.04
CA ILE A 63 13.30 5.77 -1.36
C ILE A 63 13.54 6.81 -2.47
N TYR A 64 13.67 8.10 -2.13
CA TYR A 64 14.11 9.15 -3.05
C TYR A 64 15.46 8.81 -3.68
N ASP A 65 16.45 8.45 -2.85
CA ASP A 65 17.81 8.11 -3.31
C ASP A 65 17.81 6.87 -4.20
N VAL A 66 16.95 5.91 -3.89
CA VAL A 66 16.76 4.69 -4.68
C VAL A 66 16.20 5.01 -6.07
N LEU A 67 15.17 5.84 -6.15
CA LEU A 67 14.56 6.23 -7.42
C LEU A 67 15.51 7.04 -8.31
N LEU A 68 16.40 7.84 -7.72
CA LEU A 68 17.44 8.56 -8.44
C LEU A 68 18.70 7.72 -8.73
N LYS A 69 18.74 6.45 -8.29
CA LYS A 69 19.89 5.53 -8.44
C LYS A 69 21.14 5.96 -7.68
N SER A 70 21.02 6.74 -6.63
CA SER A 70 22.13 7.10 -5.72
C SER A 70 22.25 6.13 -4.53
N ALA A 71 21.27 5.23 -4.36
CA ALA A 71 21.26 4.18 -3.35
C ALA A 71 20.53 2.92 -3.86
N THR A 72 20.75 1.81 -3.19
CA THR A 72 20.02 0.53 -3.34
C THR A 72 18.95 0.40 -2.26
N ILE A 73 18.08 -0.63 -2.35
CA ILE A 73 17.14 -0.95 -1.26
C ILE A 73 17.90 -1.29 0.02
N ASP A 74 19.04 -1.98 -0.07
CA ASP A 74 19.86 -2.36 1.08
C ASP A 74 20.42 -1.15 1.84
N ASP A 75 20.73 -0.06 1.14
CA ASP A 75 21.25 1.16 1.75
C ASP A 75 20.17 1.91 2.56
N VAL A 76 18.91 1.75 2.19
CA VAL A 76 17.80 2.51 2.78
C VAL A 76 16.90 1.70 3.71
N GLU A 77 16.89 0.36 3.58
CA GLU A 77 16.06 -0.51 4.40
C GLU A 77 16.35 -0.31 5.90
N ARG A 78 15.29 -0.25 6.70
CA ARG A 78 15.35 -0.14 8.16
C ARG A 78 14.49 -1.24 8.81
N PRO A 79 14.99 -1.88 9.87
CA PRO A 79 14.16 -2.76 10.68
C PRO A 79 13.08 -1.96 11.39
N THR A 80 11.97 -2.61 11.71
CA THR A 80 10.90 -2.02 12.52
C THR A 80 10.79 -2.70 13.88
N ALA A 81 9.90 -2.21 14.73
CA ALA A 81 9.58 -2.86 16.02
C ALA A 81 8.73 -4.14 15.83
N VAL A 82 8.27 -4.44 14.63
CA VAL A 82 7.57 -5.67 14.30
C VAL A 82 8.56 -6.68 13.72
N ASP A 83 8.68 -7.84 14.37
CA ASP A 83 9.55 -8.89 13.85
C ASP A 83 9.20 -9.24 12.40
N ARG A 84 10.20 -9.53 11.56
CA ARG A 84 10.07 -9.85 10.13
C ARG A 84 9.49 -8.74 9.24
N LEU A 85 9.30 -7.52 9.76
CA LEU A 85 8.88 -6.36 8.99
C LEU A 85 10.01 -5.34 8.91
N SER A 86 10.49 -5.08 7.69
CA SER A 86 11.38 -3.96 7.37
C SER A 86 10.63 -2.88 6.59
N VAL A 87 11.16 -1.66 6.57
CA VAL A 87 10.64 -0.56 5.78
C VAL A 87 11.74 0.08 4.93
N ALA A 88 11.44 0.35 3.65
CA ALA A 88 12.18 1.31 2.83
C ALA A 88 11.47 2.66 2.99
N PRO A 89 12.05 3.61 3.77
CA PRO A 89 11.34 4.78 4.26
C PRO A 89 11.21 5.87 3.18
N ALA A 90 10.21 6.74 3.35
CA ALA A 90 10.08 8.00 2.64
C ALA A 90 10.31 9.20 3.55
N THR A 91 10.81 10.27 2.94
CA THR A 91 10.90 11.60 3.56
C THR A 91 10.32 12.65 2.61
N LEU A 92 10.19 13.89 3.07
CA LEU A 92 9.72 15.01 2.22
C LEU A 92 10.59 15.22 0.97
N ASN A 93 11.85 14.81 0.98
CA ASN A 93 12.73 14.88 -0.19
C ASN A 93 12.15 14.14 -1.40
N LEU A 94 11.34 13.10 -1.16
CA LEU A 94 10.71 12.32 -2.21
C LEU A 94 9.78 13.17 -3.12
N ALA A 95 9.27 14.32 -2.64
CA ALA A 95 8.51 15.24 -3.48
C ALA A 95 9.37 15.80 -4.64
N GLY A 96 10.69 15.97 -4.42
CA GLY A 96 11.63 16.38 -5.45
C GLY A 96 11.80 15.34 -6.56
N ALA A 97 11.64 14.06 -6.25
CA ALA A 97 11.79 12.99 -7.23
C ALA A 97 10.80 13.10 -8.40
N GLU A 98 9.58 13.60 -8.17
CA GLU A 98 8.60 13.79 -9.26
C GLU A 98 9.09 14.77 -10.33
N VAL A 99 9.88 15.78 -9.94
CA VAL A 99 10.46 16.77 -10.85
C VAL A 99 11.72 16.20 -11.52
N GLU A 100 12.62 15.64 -10.73
CA GLU A 100 13.92 15.16 -11.20
C GLU A 100 13.81 13.94 -12.11
N LEU A 101 12.85 13.06 -11.86
CA LEU A 101 12.60 11.91 -12.70
C LEU A 101 12.02 12.27 -14.08
N VAL A 102 11.47 13.49 -14.30
CA VAL A 102 10.87 13.86 -15.59
C VAL A 102 11.83 13.66 -16.75
N ALA A 103 13.11 14.01 -16.58
CA ALA A 103 14.14 13.87 -17.59
C ALA A 103 14.85 12.49 -17.58
N ALA A 104 14.50 11.61 -16.64
CA ALA A 104 15.20 10.35 -16.48
C ALA A 104 14.69 9.28 -17.45
N LEU A 105 15.60 8.50 -18.03
CA LEU A 105 15.25 7.33 -18.83
C LEU A 105 14.62 6.25 -17.97
N SER A 106 13.57 5.60 -18.52
CA SER A 106 12.81 4.53 -17.84
C SER A 106 12.31 4.95 -16.46
N ARG A 107 11.92 6.20 -16.32
CA ARG A 107 11.53 6.84 -15.05
C ARG A 107 10.40 6.12 -14.33
N GLU A 108 9.49 5.48 -15.04
CA GLU A 108 8.37 4.71 -14.49
C GLU A 108 8.79 3.32 -13.97
N GLN A 109 9.98 2.83 -14.34
CA GLN A 109 10.50 1.50 -14.01
C GLN A 109 11.58 1.52 -12.91
N ARG A 110 11.86 2.69 -12.32
CA ARG A 110 12.94 2.86 -11.35
C ARG A 110 12.77 1.99 -10.11
N LEU A 111 11.58 2.00 -9.54
CA LEU A 111 11.27 1.19 -8.35
C LEU A 111 11.33 -0.31 -8.68
N ARG A 112 10.79 -0.74 -9.82
CA ARG A 112 10.87 -2.13 -10.24
C ARG A 112 12.31 -2.62 -10.34
N SER A 113 13.15 -1.84 -11.05
CA SER A 113 14.57 -2.18 -11.22
C SER A 113 15.32 -2.24 -9.89
N ALA A 114 14.91 -1.42 -8.90
CA ALA A 114 15.51 -1.41 -7.58
C ALA A 114 15.04 -2.59 -6.70
N LEU A 115 13.79 -3.05 -6.87
CA LEU A 115 13.23 -4.17 -6.11
C LEU A 115 13.64 -5.54 -6.67
N ASP A 116 13.87 -5.67 -7.97
CA ASP A 116 14.20 -6.96 -8.61
C ASP A 116 15.36 -7.71 -7.92
N PRO A 117 16.49 -7.07 -7.53
CA PRO A 117 17.61 -7.78 -6.88
C PRO A 117 17.29 -8.32 -5.48
N VAL A 118 16.31 -7.70 -4.79
CA VAL A 118 15.98 -8.02 -3.40
C VAL A 118 14.70 -8.83 -3.26
N ARG A 119 13.95 -8.98 -4.35
CA ARG A 119 12.61 -9.56 -4.37
C ARG A 119 12.50 -10.94 -3.72
N ASP A 120 13.50 -11.78 -3.93
CA ASP A 120 13.49 -13.16 -3.40
C ASP A 120 13.85 -13.27 -1.92
N ARG A 121 14.24 -12.16 -1.28
CA ARG A 121 14.52 -12.11 0.17
C ARG A 121 13.25 -11.99 1.01
N TYR A 122 12.16 -11.52 0.41
CA TYR A 122 10.88 -11.27 1.07
C TYR A 122 9.80 -12.21 0.54
N ASP A 123 8.92 -12.61 1.44
CA ASP A 123 7.72 -13.35 1.08
C ASP A 123 6.65 -12.40 0.54
N ARG A 124 6.65 -11.14 1.03
CA ARG A 124 5.81 -10.03 0.52
C ARG A 124 6.57 -8.72 0.47
N ILE A 125 6.26 -7.91 -0.54
CA ILE A 125 6.64 -6.50 -0.62
C ILE A 125 5.36 -5.71 -0.76
N ILE A 126 5.11 -4.75 0.15
CA ILE A 126 3.93 -3.90 0.14
C ILE A 126 4.36 -2.48 -0.20
N ILE A 127 3.76 -1.88 -1.23
CA ILE A 127 4.07 -0.52 -1.66
C ILE A 127 2.92 0.39 -1.27
N ASP A 128 3.17 1.37 -0.40
CA ASP A 128 2.21 2.43 -0.06
C ASP A 128 2.33 3.58 -1.06
N CYS A 129 1.28 3.80 -1.85
CA CYS A 129 1.26 4.81 -2.90
C CYS A 129 0.60 6.12 -2.43
N PRO A 130 1.09 7.30 -2.90
CA PRO A 130 0.48 8.59 -2.60
C PRO A 130 -0.94 8.72 -3.20
N PRO A 131 -1.74 9.71 -2.76
CA PRO A 131 -3.09 9.96 -3.29
C PRO A 131 -3.10 10.70 -4.63
N SER A 132 -2.04 10.57 -5.41
CA SER A 132 -1.91 11.16 -6.75
C SER A 132 -1.70 10.05 -7.78
N LEU A 133 -1.99 10.32 -9.04
CA LEU A 133 -1.65 9.43 -10.15
C LEU A 133 -0.38 9.91 -10.87
N GLY A 134 0.55 10.48 -10.09
CA GLY A 134 1.86 10.96 -10.54
C GLY A 134 2.88 9.84 -10.75
N LEU A 135 4.12 10.26 -10.98
CA LEU A 135 5.23 9.38 -11.34
C LEU A 135 5.55 8.37 -10.22
N LEU A 136 5.37 8.76 -8.96
CA LEU A 136 5.56 7.88 -7.81
C LEU A 136 4.56 6.71 -7.81
N THR A 137 3.27 7.01 -8.03
CA THR A 137 2.24 5.96 -8.15
C THR A 137 2.50 5.07 -9.37
N LEU A 138 2.90 5.64 -10.51
CA LEU A 138 3.25 4.84 -11.69
C LEU A 138 4.43 3.90 -11.42
N ASN A 139 5.44 4.33 -10.67
CA ASN A 139 6.53 3.47 -10.21
C ASN A 139 6.03 2.33 -9.32
N GLY A 140 5.14 2.62 -8.38
CA GLY A 140 4.53 1.59 -7.54
C GLY A 140 3.75 0.55 -8.35
N LEU A 141 2.92 0.99 -9.30
CA LEU A 141 2.13 0.10 -10.16
C LEU A 141 3.00 -0.68 -11.17
N ALA A 142 4.06 -0.05 -11.70
CA ALA A 142 4.98 -0.72 -12.61
C ALA A 142 5.77 -1.83 -11.91
N ALA A 143 6.08 -1.68 -10.62
CA ALA A 143 6.80 -2.64 -9.82
C ALA A 143 5.92 -3.78 -9.26
N ALA A 144 4.61 -3.55 -9.13
CA ALA A 144 3.71 -4.47 -8.46
C ALA A 144 3.29 -5.67 -9.34
N ASP A 145 3.08 -6.84 -8.71
CA ASP A 145 2.40 -7.99 -9.33
C ASP A 145 0.89 -7.83 -9.26
N ALA A 146 0.42 -7.19 -8.19
CA ALA A 146 -1.00 -6.99 -7.98
C ALA A 146 -1.30 -5.72 -7.16
N LEU A 147 -2.54 -5.28 -7.26
CA LEU A 147 -3.06 -4.06 -6.66
C LEU A 147 -4.16 -4.39 -5.65
N VAL A 148 -4.07 -3.82 -4.47
CA VAL A 148 -5.15 -3.70 -3.49
C VAL A 148 -5.70 -2.28 -3.55
N ILE A 149 -7.01 -2.15 -3.68
CA ILE A 149 -7.69 -0.86 -3.84
C ILE A 149 -8.55 -0.59 -2.60
N PRO A 150 -8.08 0.18 -1.62
CA PRO A 150 -8.91 0.61 -0.51
C PRO A 150 -9.97 1.61 -0.97
N ILE A 151 -11.23 1.38 -0.59
CA ILE A 151 -12.37 2.23 -0.91
C ILE A 151 -13.15 2.51 0.37
N GLN A 152 -13.35 3.78 0.67
CA GLN A 152 -14.22 4.19 1.76
C GLN A 152 -15.69 4.03 1.34
N ALA A 153 -16.52 3.46 2.23
CA ALA A 153 -17.95 3.24 1.98
C ALA A 153 -18.76 4.56 2.06
N GLU A 154 -18.50 5.50 1.13
CA GLU A 154 -19.15 6.82 0.99
C GLU A 154 -19.63 7.07 -0.44
N TYR A 155 -20.60 7.98 -0.60
CA TYR A 155 -21.29 8.26 -1.87
C TYR A 155 -20.35 8.52 -3.07
N TYR A 156 -19.25 9.25 -2.86
CA TYR A 156 -18.28 9.55 -3.94
C TYR A 156 -17.26 8.43 -4.19
N ALA A 157 -17.46 7.24 -3.62
CA ALA A 157 -16.52 6.13 -3.78
C ALA A 157 -16.35 5.68 -5.23
N LEU A 158 -17.42 5.73 -6.02
CA LEU A 158 -17.46 5.24 -7.38
C LEU A 158 -16.85 6.20 -8.41
N GLU A 159 -16.91 7.51 -8.16
CA GLU A 159 -16.43 8.52 -9.11
C GLU A 159 -14.91 8.42 -9.35
N GLY A 160 -14.13 8.18 -8.30
CA GLY A 160 -12.69 7.97 -8.39
C GLY A 160 -12.28 6.62 -9.00
N LEU A 161 -13.17 5.61 -9.00
CA LEU A 161 -12.86 4.28 -9.51
C LEU A 161 -12.68 4.24 -11.02
N GLY A 162 -13.50 4.99 -11.77
CA GLY A 162 -13.39 5.06 -13.22
C GLY A 162 -12.05 5.65 -13.68
N GLN A 163 -11.51 6.63 -12.96
CA GLN A 163 -10.18 7.18 -13.25
C GLN A 163 -9.06 6.18 -12.89
N LEU A 164 -9.15 5.54 -11.74
CA LEU A 164 -8.17 4.53 -11.32
C LEU A 164 -8.14 3.36 -12.29
N THR A 165 -9.29 2.85 -12.74
CA THR A 165 -9.37 1.76 -13.72
C THR A 165 -8.69 2.13 -15.03
N ARG A 166 -8.91 3.36 -15.55
CA ARG A 166 -8.22 3.85 -16.75
C ARG A 166 -6.68 3.87 -16.56
N VAL A 167 -6.21 4.30 -15.40
CA VAL A 167 -4.77 4.31 -15.12
C VAL A 167 -4.22 2.89 -15.04
N ILE A 168 -4.93 1.96 -14.41
CA ILE A 168 -4.55 0.54 -14.38
C ILE A 168 -4.47 -0.02 -15.81
N ASP A 169 -5.41 0.30 -16.68
CA ASP A 169 -5.41 -0.14 -18.07
C ASP A 169 -4.23 0.46 -18.86
N LEU A 170 -3.90 1.73 -18.64
CA LEU A 170 -2.70 2.36 -19.23
C LEU A 170 -1.41 1.71 -18.72
N VAL A 171 -1.31 1.45 -17.42
CA VAL A 171 -0.15 0.74 -16.83
C VAL A 171 -0.05 -0.66 -17.42
N ARG A 172 -1.17 -1.39 -17.53
CA ARG A 172 -1.20 -2.73 -18.11
C ARG A 172 -0.76 -2.73 -19.58
N THR A 173 -1.17 -1.73 -20.33
CA THR A 173 -0.85 -1.62 -21.75
C THR A 173 0.61 -1.25 -22.01
N HIS A 174 1.19 -0.34 -21.21
CA HIS A 174 2.46 0.31 -21.54
C HIS A 174 3.61 0.02 -20.58
N LEU A 175 3.34 -0.33 -19.31
CA LEU A 175 4.38 -0.43 -18.29
C LEU A 175 4.48 -1.82 -17.66
N ASN A 176 3.35 -2.45 -17.35
CA ASN A 176 3.30 -3.70 -16.62
C ASN A 176 2.11 -4.57 -17.08
N PRO A 177 2.26 -5.35 -18.17
CA PRO A 177 1.16 -6.18 -18.69
C PRO A 177 0.65 -7.24 -17.71
N ALA A 178 1.45 -7.60 -16.71
CA ALA A 178 1.12 -8.65 -15.74
C ALA A 178 0.35 -8.13 -14.53
N ILE A 179 0.23 -6.82 -14.33
CA ILE A 179 -0.44 -6.28 -13.15
C ILE A 179 -1.91 -6.73 -13.09
N ALA A 180 -2.32 -7.25 -11.96
CA ALA A 180 -3.69 -7.68 -11.71
C ALA A 180 -4.29 -6.91 -10.52
N ILE A 181 -5.61 -6.81 -10.47
CA ILE A 181 -6.30 -6.39 -9.24
C ILE A 181 -6.41 -7.61 -8.35
N LEU A 182 -5.75 -7.60 -7.18
CA LEU A 182 -5.89 -8.63 -6.16
C LEU A 182 -7.24 -8.53 -5.49
N GLY A 183 -7.62 -7.30 -5.14
CA GLY A 183 -8.91 -7.07 -4.54
C GLY A 183 -9.20 -5.62 -4.22
N VAL A 184 -10.48 -5.35 -4.00
CA VAL A 184 -11.02 -4.07 -3.54
C VAL A 184 -11.38 -4.20 -2.07
N LEU A 185 -10.79 -3.37 -1.22
CA LEU A 185 -10.97 -3.38 0.22
C LEU A 185 -11.91 -2.27 0.67
N ILE A 186 -13.04 -2.65 1.23
CA ILE A 186 -13.96 -1.69 1.85
C ILE A 186 -13.40 -1.23 3.19
N THR A 187 -13.20 0.08 3.34
CA THR A 187 -12.64 0.70 4.54
C THR A 187 -13.66 1.62 5.23
N MET A 188 -13.41 1.91 6.50
CA MET A 188 -14.28 2.77 7.33
C MET A 188 -15.75 2.36 7.27
N TYR A 189 -15.98 1.06 7.15
CA TYR A 189 -17.32 0.50 7.01
C TYR A 189 -18.12 0.63 8.31
N ASP A 190 -19.35 1.14 8.19
CA ASP A 190 -20.36 1.13 9.23
C ASP A 190 -21.65 0.51 8.67
N GLY A 191 -21.86 -0.78 8.93
CA GLY A 191 -23.00 -1.53 8.41
C GLY A 191 -24.37 -1.11 8.99
N ARG A 192 -24.41 -0.15 9.93
CA ARG A 192 -25.66 0.41 10.46
C ARG A 192 -26.27 1.46 9.52
N THR A 193 -25.50 1.93 8.56
CA THR A 193 -25.95 2.96 7.62
C THR A 193 -26.38 2.32 6.28
N ASN A 194 -27.57 2.66 5.80
CA ASN A 194 -28.07 2.21 4.50
C ASN A 194 -27.12 2.62 3.35
N LEU A 195 -26.52 3.81 3.47
CA LEU A 195 -25.59 4.33 2.48
C LEU A 195 -24.37 3.39 2.33
N ALA A 196 -23.75 2.95 3.43
CA ALA A 196 -22.60 2.08 3.37
C ALA A 196 -22.93 0.72 2.71
N VAL A 197 -24.12 0.19 2.97
CA VAL A 197 -24.60 -1.05 2.33
C VAL A 197 -24.77 -0.84 0.84
N GLN A 198 -25.46 0.23 0.41
CA GLN A 198 -25.67 0.54 -1.02
C GLN A 198 -24.35 0.74 -1.77
N VAL A 199 -23.38 1.46 -1.16
CA VAL A 199 -22.05 1.65 -1.76
C VAL A 199 -21.32 0.32 -1.93
N VAL A 200 -21.39 -0.57 -0.94
CA VAL A 200 -20.79 -1.92 -1.06
C VAL A 200 -21.43 -2.71 -2.20
N ASP A 201 -22.75 -2.71 -2.32
CA ASP A 201 -23.47 -3.40 -3.40
C ASP A 201 -23.04 -2.88 -4.78
N GLU A 202 -22.89 -1.56 -4.94
CA GLU A 202 -22.40 -0.96 -6.16
C GLU A 202 -20.93 -1.35 -6.46
N VAL A 203 -20.05 -1.33 -5.46
CA VAL A 203 -18.65 -1.76 -5.63
C VAL A 203 -18.58 -3.23 -6.03
N VAL A 204 -19.40 -4.11 -5.44
CA VAL A 204 -19.48 -5.53 -5.80
C VAL A 204 -19.97 -5.71 -7.25
N ARG A 205 -20.92 -4.91 -7.71
CA ARG A 205 -21.38 -4.93 -9.11
C ARG A 205 -20.29 -4.48 -10.07
N TYR A 206 -19.50 -3.47 -9.68
CA TYR A 206 -18.43 -2.92 -10.53
C TYR A 206 -17.19 -3.83 -10.58
N PHE A 207 -16.89 -4.53 -9.48
CA PHE A 207 -15.75 -5.44 -9.34
C PHE A 207 -16.20 -6.86 -8.94
N PRO A 208 -16.92 -7.59 -9.82
CA PRO A 208 -17.46 -8.89 -9.48
C PRO A 208 -16.32 -9.87 -9.14
N GLY A 209 -16.43 -10.51 -7.98
CA GLY A 209 -15.45 -11.48 -7.48
C GLY A 209 -14.11 -10.90 -7.01
N LEU A 210 -13.93 -9.57 -7.05
CA LEU A 210 -12.69 -8.91 -6.64
C LEU A 210 -12.81 -8.20 -5.29
N VAL A 211 -14.01 -7.99 -4.75
CA VAL A 211 -14.17 -7.36 -3.44
C VAL A 211 -13.73 -8.34 -2.35
N PHE A 212 -12.91 -7.88 -1.40
CA PHE A 212 -12.57 -8.68 -0.24
C PHE A 212 -13.82 -8.91 0.64
N GLU A 213 -13.93 -10.13 1.21
CA GLU A 213 -14.96 -10.43 2.20
C GLU A 213 -14.74 -9.62 3.48
N THR A 214 -13.46 -9.46 3.83
CA THR A 214 -13.01 -8.64 4.96
C THR A 214 -13.31 -7.16 4.70
N ARG A 215 -13.93 -6.51 5.68
CA ARG A 215 -14.20 -5.07 5.68
C ARG A 215 -13.52 -4.42 6.88
N ILE A 216 -12.83 -3.30 6.66
CA ILE A 216 -12.19 -2.57 7.75
C ILE A 216 -13.21 -1.62 8.38
N PRO A 217 -13.56 -1.80 9.66
CA PRO A 217 -14.57 -0.98 10.30
C PRO A 217 -14.04 0.44 10.55
N ARG A 218 -14.95 1.42 10.67
CA ARG A 218 -14.60 2.73 11.23
C ARG A 218 -14.16 2.52 12.68
N ASN A 219 -12.90 2.84 12.98
CA ASN A 219 -12.31 2.62 14.31
C ASN A 219 -11.31 3.75 14.62
N ILE A 220 -11.57 4.48 15.69
CA ILE A 220 -10.73 5.60 16.16
C ILE A 220 -9.31 5.12 16.47
N ARG A 221 -9.14 3.92 17.01
CA ARG A 221 -7.82 3.33 17.33
C ARG A 221 -6.91 3.23 16.11
N LEU A 222 -7.48 2.95 14.91
CA LEU A 222 -6.72 2.97 13.65
C LEU A 222 -6.20 4.35 13.28
N SER A 223 -6.89 5.42 13.69
CA SER A 223 -6.45 6.80 13.46
C SER A 223 -5.43 7.27 14.50
N GLU A 224 -5.47 6.73 15.70
CA GLU A 224 -4.56 7.08 16.81
C GLU A 224 -3.21 6.36 16.68
N ALA A 225 -3.20 5.08 16.28
CA ALA A 225 -2.02 4.22 16.23
C ALA A 225 -0.80 4.85 15.51
N PRO A 226 -0.94 5.55 14.37
CA PRO A 226 0.18 6.21 13.70
C PRO A 226 0.87 7.28 14.55
N SER A 227 0.15 7.97 15.44
CA SER A 227 0.72 8.98 16.34
C SER A 227 1.66 8.35 17.39
N PHE A 228 1.57 7.04 17.59
CA PHE A 228 2.43 6.26 18.48
C PHE A 228 3.49 5.46 17.71
N GLY A 229 3.58 5.65 16.39
CA GLY A 229 4.53 4.92 15.54
C GLY A 229 4.32 3.40 15.56
N ALA A 230 3.09 2.93 15.71
CA ALA A 230 2.80 1.52 15.87
C ALA A 230 1.64 1.05 14.98
N PRO A 231 1.75 -0.13 14.34
CA PRO A 231 0.61 -0.80 13.74
C PRO A 231 -0.46 -1.12 14.79
N ILE A 232 -1.72 -1.23 14.36
CA ILE A 232 -2.86 -1.45 15.27
C ILE A 232 -2.70 -2.70 16.15
N ALA A 233 -2.10 -3.76 15.63
CA ALA A 233 -1.85 -5.00 16.38
C ALA A 233 -0.87 -4.82 17.55
N ARG A 234 -0.04 -3.77 17.54
CA ARG A 234 0.88 -3.40 18.63
C ARG A 234 0.27 -2.32 19.53
N PHE A 235 -0.51 -1.41 18.95
CA PHE A 235 -1.15 -0.30 19.68
C PHE A 235 -2.38 -0.76 20.48
N ASP A 236 -3.29 -1.49 19.83
CA ASP A 236 -4.51 -2.03 20.48
C ASP A 236 -4.87 -3.39 19.85
N PRO A 237 -4.21 -4.48 20.30
CA PRO A 237 -4.37 -5.82 19.73
C PRO A 237 -5.78 -6.40 19.89
N LYS A 238 -6.60 -5.86 20.81
CA LYS A 238 -7.97 -6.31 21.06
C LYS A 238 -9.01 -5.51 20.26
N SER A 239 -8.58 -4.50 19.51
CA SER A 239 -9.49 -3.65 18.73
C SER A 239 -10.10 -4.43 17.55
N LYS A 240 -11.29 -3.99 17.12
CA LYS A 240 -11.92 -4.50 15.89
C LYS A 240 -11.06 -4.24 14.67
N GLY A 241 -10.24 -3.17 14.68
CA GLY A 241 -9.29 -2.87 13.62
C GLY A 241 -8.18 -3.91 13.50
N ALA A 242 -7.60 -4.34 14.63
CA ALA A 242 -6.58 -5.38 14.65
C ALA A 242 -7.13 -6.72 14.12
N ALA A 243 -8.29 -7.13 14.61
CA ALA A 243 -8.95 -8.35 14.12
C ALA A 243 -9.27 -8.29 12.61
N ALA A 244 -9.71 -7.13 12.10
CA ALA A 244 -10.01 -6.97 10.68
C ALA A 244 -8.76 -7.05 9.80
N TYR A 245 -7.62 -6.46 10.20
CA TYR A 245 -6.39 -6.58 9.42
C TYR A 245 -5.76 -7.96 9.51
N ALA A 246 -5.90 -8.68 10.62
CA ALA A 246 -5.52 -10.09 10.70
C ALA A 246 -6.34 -10.94 9.70
N ALA A 247 -7.66 -10.78 9.67
CA ALA A 247 -8.53 -11.46 8.71
C ALA A 247 -8.19 -11.10 7.24
N LEU A 248 -7.87 -9.82 6.97
CA LEU A 248 -7.44 -9.39 5.65
C LEU A 248 -6.13 -10.07 5.22
N ALA A 249 -5.15 -10.19 6.13
CA ALA A 249 -3.88 -10.85 5.83
C ALA A 249 -4.09 -12.33 5.47
N GLU A 250 -4.94 -13.04 6.19
CA GLU A 250 -5.33 -14.41 5.84
C GLU A 250 -6.02 -14.48 4.47
N GLU A 251 -6.92 -13.54 4.15
CA GLU A 251 -7.61 -13.51 2.86
C GLU A 251 -6.64 -13.20 1.72
N VAL A 252 -5.71 -12.26 1.89
CA VAL A 252 -4.65 -11.93 0.92
C VAL A 252 -3.73 -13.14 0.67
N SER A 253 -3.39 -13.90 1.70
CA SER A 253 -2.53 -15.09 1.57
C SER A 253 -3.20 -16.25 0.82
N ARG A 254 -4.55 -16.31 0.82
CA ARG A 254 -5.31 -17.32 0.07
C ARG A 254 -5.53 -16.95 -1.41
N ARG A 255 -5.46 -15.68 -1.80
CA ARG A 255 -5.65 -15.20 -3.18
C ARG A 255 -4.36 -15.26 -4.00
#